data_7e4e5c3aa5f0bb27c2255b2c2f5d499b
#
_entry.id   7e4e5c3aa5f0bb27c2255b2c2f5d499b
#
_cell.length_a   1.000
_cell.length_b   1.000
_cell.length_c   1.000
_cell.angle_alpha   90.00
_cell.angle_beta   90.00
_cell.angle_gamma   90.00
#
_symmetry.space_group_name_H-M   'P 1'
#
loop_
_entity.id
_entity.type
_entity.pdbx_description
1 polymer ?
#
loop_
_entity_poly.entity_id
_entity_poly.type
_entity_poly.pdbx_seq_one_letter_code
_entity_poly.pdbx_strand_id
1 'polypeptide(L)'
;MPRFSNRRQTSGKSARSILSAQRISPQSARLSTSITSTLARDDRITFFDRLLEETRKRGIKYDCAGAHIYRGAPEYPRPTLDENYESLFAVFKKHGYENIDVYSPEGMHWLPVHCYDVPFITDLERRAKPLRGVLPYTYDIGHGERLATALRARTWLVGLKYANIKSMNASNYGVSQMDATLSPYAYHIVPNTLGNLLGESDFLFELKLFADTRCFVFDDGAGKAVAAIWACKKEFDRGTMRPPEMSFAAPRGTELFDIMGHERSFDKNADGSDRLRLSIFPVFLRAASAGELAAALKSAKWKSNAPILPKVKFAPVSAGKFSVSAGNPYTAEMRGKIGLRGDSQNFAIAENDSRKFVFSAPAKITDTAIKKFAEKISLSLASPVKRDFTYAKSFRALLVKNTREDFGEIGKNWDKWEGVPPISLDNIRRSEKLWSRGINPTAEQFSARYKILRDADKLRIAVFVRDDKFLEADGDSADAGARTDAVEIIFDTLADAADTPEERRLGADDWHFKIWKTKGSDEAKVYRLSVPDVQLTLGILGAKVHTFADDVVGAYRKTDGGYMLELEFEATAMLPQKLAANAVMGIGVIVDDFDDPDSPEADARLTNSAAKAKIESTPSEFPLAVFE
;
A
#
# COMPACT_ATOMS: atom_id res chain seq x y z
N MET A 1 43.45 -29.13 2.61
CA MET A 1 43.52 -27.82 3.28
C MET A 1 44.39 -26.89 2.45
N PRO A 2 43.87 -25.95 1.71
CA PRO A 2 44.68 -24.92 1.06
C PRO A 2 44.88 -23.75 2.04
N ARG A 3 46.13 -23.29 2.10
CA ARG A 3 46.56 -22.15 2.91
C ARG A 3 45.95 -20.85 2.36
N PHE A 4 45.21 -20.13 3.19
CA PHE A 4 44.82 -18.74 2.91
C PHE A 4 46.07 -17.85 3.03
N SER A 5 46.52 -17.30 1.91
CA SER A 5 47.56 -16.26 1.91
C SER A 5 46.94 -14.93 2.35
N ASN A 6 47.52 -14.38 3.41
CA ASN A 6 47.26 -13.04 3.90
C ASN A 6 47.50 -11.98 2.80
N ARG A 7 46.45 -11.42 2.19
CA ARG A 7 46.49 -10.07 1.61
C ARG A 7 45.88 -9.10 2.62
N ARG A 8 46.72 -8.63 3.52
CA ARG A 8 46.48 -7.36 4.22
C ARG A 8 46.84 -6.26 3.22
N GLN A 9 45.83 -5.46 2.88
CA GLN A 9 45.90 -4.02 2.58
C GLN A 9 44.76 -3.64 1.68
N THR A 10 43.63 -3.26 2.26
CA THR A 10 42.73 -2.18 1.83
C THR A 10 41.54 -1.98 2.79
N SER A 11 41.55 -2.62 3.97
CA SER A 11 40.47 -2.45 4.97
C SER A 11 40.57 -1.14 5.79
N GLY A 12 41.48 -0.22 5.45
CA GLY A 12 41.75 0.96 6.27
C GLY A 12 40.69 2.08 6.20
N LYS A 13 39.90 2.16 5.15
CA LYS A 13 38.88 3.23 5.02
C LYS A 13 37.54 2.87 5.65
N SER A 14 37.09 1.64 5.51
CA SER A 14 35.84 1.16 6.10
C SER A 14 35.90 1.15 7.64
N ALA A 15 37.02 0.70 8.21
CA ALA A 15 37.21 0.73 9.66
C ALA A 15 37.33 2.17 10.21
N ARG A 16 37.90 3.11 9.43
CA ARG A 16 37.96 4.52 9.85
C ARG A 16 36.59 5.20 9.81
N SER A 17 35.67 4.85 8.91
CA SER A 17 34.30 5.40 8.90
C SER A 17 33.51 4.92 10.12
N ILE A 18 33.70 3.67 10.54
CA ILE A 18 33.03 3.12 11.74
C ILE A 18 33.63 3.72 13.02
N LEU A 19 34.94 3.94 13.06
CA LEU A 19 35.61 4.56 14.20
C LEU A 19 35.48 6.08 14.25
N SER A 20 35.25 6.77 13.12
CA SER A 20 34.95 8.20 13.12
C SER A 20 33.56 8.51 13.66
N ALA A 21 32.62 7.57 13.59
CA ALA A 21 31.30 7.69 14.22
C ALA A 21 31.37 7.71 15.78
N GLN A 22 32.49 7.36 16.38
CA GLN A 22 32.69 7.42 17.85
C GLN A 22 33.11 8.81 18.39
N ARG A 23 33.43 9.77 17.53
CA ARG A 23 33.59 11.19 17.93
C ARG A 23 32.29 11.96 17.71
N ILE A 24 31.22 11.54 18.35
CA ILE A 24 29.97 12.26 18.35
C ILE A 24 30.12 13.43 19.32
N SER A 25 29.95 14.66 18.82
CA SER A 25 29.83 15.84 19.65
C SER A 25 28.74 15.59 20.70
N PRO A 26 28.92 16.06 21.96
CA PRO A 26 27.89 15.95 22.99
C PRO A 26 26.55 16.63 22.61
N GLN A 27 26.50 17.37 21.51
CA GLN A 27 25.34 18.08 20.99
C GLN A 27 24.62 17.33 19.84
N SER A 28 25.14 16.19 19.35
CA SER A 28 24.49 15.42 18.30
C SER A 28 23.52 14.38 18.90
N ALA A 29 22.28 14.44 18.47
CA ALA A 29 21.25 13.50 18.87
C ALA A 29 21.04 12.43 17.79
N ARG A 30 21.05 11.15 18.20
CA ARG A 30 20.68 10.03 17.33
C ARG A 30 19.17 9.85 17.39
N LEU A 31 18.51 9.95 16.25
CA LEU A 31 17.11 9.56 16.15
C LEU A 31 17.04 8.04 15.95
N SER A 32 16.82 7.31 17.03
CA SER A 32 16.50 5.88 16.95
C SER A 32 15.02 5.69 17.20
N THR A 33 14.28 5.34 16.17
CA THR A 33 12.87 4.95 16.29
C THR A 33 12.71 3.53 15.78
N SER A 34 12.10 2.68 16.59
CA SER A 34 11.65 1.37 16.14
C SER A 34 10.46 1.54 15.21
N ILE A 35 10.73 1.80 13.93
CA ILE A 35 9.69 1.78 12.91
C ILE A 35 9.53 0.31 12.50
N THR A 36 8.75 -0.42 13.28
CA THR A 36 8.42 -1.83 13.00
C THR A 36 7.56 -1.95 11.74
N SER A 37 7.41 -3.12 11.20
CA SER A 37 6.81 -3.63 9.94
C SER A 37 5.53 -2.96 9.40
N THR A 38 5.11 -1.90 9.99
CA THR A 38 3.89 -1.17 9.71
C THR A 38 4.16 0.33 9.48
N LEU A 39 5.28 0.71 8.83
CA LEU A 39 5.37 2.01 8.13
C LEU A 39 4.19 2.21 7.15
N ALA A 40 3.51 1.16 6.95
CA ALA A 40 2.30 1.04 6.20
C ALA A 40 1.04 1.51 6.93
N ARG A 41 1.10 1.97 8.16
CA ARG A 41 -0.02 2.62 8.84
C ARG A 41 0.28 4.10 8.93
N ASP A 42 -0.61 4.91 8.40
CA ASP A 42 -0.52 6.38 8.36
C ASP A 42 -0.20 7.01 9.73
N ASP A 43 -0.65 6.35 10.82
CA ASP A 43 -0.40 6.76 12.20
C ASP A 43 1.09 6.85 12.57
N ARG A 44 1.95 6.00 12.00
CA ARG A 44 3.39 5.96 12.34
C ARG A 44 4.22 6.96 11.54
N ILE A 45 3.93 7.13 10.27
CA ILE A 45 4.53 8.22 9.48
C ILE A 45 4.11 9.55 10.07
N THR A 46 2.85 9.69 10.46
CA THR A 46 2.32 10.89 11.13
C THR A 46 2.99 11.12 12.49
N PHE A 47 3.22 10.08 13.29
CA PHE A 47 3.97 10.22 14.55
C PHE A 47 5.40 10.69 14.30
N PHE A 48 6.07 10.11 13.31
CA PHE A 48 7.43 10.45 12.96
C PHE A 48 7.54 11.89 12.43
N ASP A 49 6.61 12.29 11.58
CA ASP A 49 6.48 13.63 11.07
C ASP A 49 6.31 14.66 12.20
N ARG A 50 5.41 14.38 13.15
CA ARG A 50 5.23 15.22 14.35
C ARG A 50 6.46 15.27 15.25
N LEU A 51 7.14 14.13 15.42
CA LEU A 51 8.37 14.07 16.21
C LEU A 51 9.45 14.99 15.62
N LEU A 52 9.65 14.94 14.32
CA LEU A 52 10.61 15.80 13.63
C LEU A 52 10.20 17.27 13.69
N GLU A 53 8.92 17.57 13.59
CA GLU A 53 8.40 18.93 13.75
C GLU A 53 8.67 19.48 15.16
N GLU A 54 8.34 18.73 16.20
CA GLU A 54 8.54 19.14 17.60
C GLU A 54 10.02 19.30 17.95
N THR A 55 10.85 18.40 17.49
CA THR A 55 12.30 18.49 17.74
C THR A 55 12.94 19.64 16.99
N ARG A 56 12.46 19.96 15.78
CA ARG A 56 12.85 21.15 15.04
C ARG A 56 12.48 22.44 15.78
N LYS A 57 11.28 22.53 16.34
CA LYS A 57 10.85 23.69 17.18
C LYS A 57 11.76 23.89 18.38
N ARG A 58 12.33 22.80 18.91
CA ARG A 58 13.25 22.83 20.06
C ARG A 58 14.72 22.99 19.65
N GLY A 59 15.01 23.16 18.36
CA GLY A 59 16.38 23.31 17.86
C GLY A 59 17.21 22.03 17.89
N ILE A 60 16.60 20.87 18.08
CA ILE A 60 17.27 19.57 18.09
C ILE A 60 17.53 19.16 16.64
N LYS A 61 18.79 18.82 16.34
CA LYS A 61 19.23 18.31 15.04
C LYS A 61 19.61 16.85 15.15
N TYR A 62 19.45 16.12 14.06
CA TYR A 62 19.78 14.70 13.95
C TYR A 62 20.87 14.49 12.90
N ASP A 63 21.84 13.63 13.20
CA ASP A 63 22.93 13.26 12.29
C ASP A 63 22.58 11.99 11.50
N CYS A 64 21.78 11.10 12.07
CA CYS A 64 21.33 9.87 11.44
C CYS A 64 19.97 9.42 11.99
N ALA A 65 19.32 8.53 11.26
CA ALA A 65 18.07 7.91 11.67
C ALA A 65 18.20 6.37 11.72
N GLY A 66 17.52 5.76 12.70
CA GLY A 66 17.33 4.30 12.76
C GLY A 66 15.95 3.91 12.27
N ALA A 67 15.85 2.96 11.36
CA ALA A 67 14.57 2.47 10.84
C ALA A 67 14.52 0.94 10.86
N HIS A 68 13.50 0.39 11.53
CA HIS A 68 13.24 -1.04 11.59
C HIS A 68 12.11 -1.39 10.62
N ILE A 69 12.44 -1.73 9.37
CA ILE A 69 11.46 -2.06 8.36
C ILE A 69 11.38 -3.58 8.19
N TYR A 70 10.44 -4.18 8.89
CA TYR A 70 10.18 -5.62 8.79
C TYR A 70 9.15 -5.90 7.70
N ARG A 71 9.51 -6.75 6.75
CA ARG A 71 8.59 -7.17 5.67
C ARG A 71 8.78 -8.64 5.31
N GLY A 72 7.72 -9.25 4.79
CA GLY A 72 7.77 -10.56 4.16
C GLY A 72 8.53 -10.52 2.84
N ALA A 73 7.93 -9.99 1.81
CA ALA A 73 8.59 -9.76 0.53
C ALA A 73 8.75 -8.25 0.28
N PRO A 74 9.84 -7.81 -0.36
CA PRO A 74 10.04 -6.39 -0.63
C PRO A 74 9.08 -5.84 -1.67
N GLU A 75 8.53 -6.66 -2.56
CA GLU A 75 7.68 -6.23 -3.66
C GLU A 75 6.18 -6.34 -3.37
N TYR A 76 5.78 -7.08 -2.34
CA TYR A 76 4.38 -7.29 -1.98
C TYR A 76 4.23 -7.71 -0.50
N PRO A 77 3.02 -7.58 0.11
CA PRO A 77 1.92 -6.76 -0.35
C PRO A 77 2.27 -5.28 -0.29
N ARG A 78 1.45 -4.42 -0.87
CA ARG A 78 1.64 -2.98 -0.72
C ARG A 78 1.34 -2.50 0.70
N PRO A 79 2.02 -1.41 1.13
CA PRO A 79 3.07 -0.72 0.41
C PRO A 79 4.30 -1.61 0.24
N THR A 80 4.96 -1.52 -0.90
CA THR A 80 6.22 -2.22 -1.16
C THR A 80 7.34 -1.67 -0.28
N LEU A 81 8.50 -2.31 -0.27
CA LEU A 81 9.65 -1.78 0.48
C LEU A 81 10.12 -0.43 -0.11
N ASP A 82 10.06 -0.28 -1.43
CA ASP A 82 10.34 1.01 -2.09
C ASP A 82 9.40 2.10 -1.56
N GLU A 83 8.09 1.85 -1.58
CA GLU A 83 7.08 2.81 -1.10
C GLU A 83 7.28 3.18 0.38
N ASN A 84 7.73 2.22 1.19
CA ASN A 84 8.08 2.51 2.58
C ASN A 84 9.30 3.43 2.71
N TYR A 85 10.36 3.17 1.93
CA TYR A 85 11.53 4.07 1.91
C TYR A 85 11.19 5.44 1.35
N GLU A 86 10.45 5.49 0.25
CA GLU A 86 10.02 6.74 -0.38
C GLU A 86 9.19 7.60 0.58
N SER A 87 8.25 6.97 1.31
CA SER A 87 7.46 7.65 2.33
C SER A 87 8.32 8.17 3.48
N LEU A 88 9.28 7.38 3.94
CA LEU A 88 10.22 7.79 5.00
C LEU A 88 11.08 8.98 4.56
N PHE A 89 11.65 8.91 3.36
CA PHE A 89 12.49 9.97 2.81
C PHE A 89 11.69 11.25 2.50
N ALA A 90 10.42 11.11 2.11
CA ALA A 90 9.54 12.28 1.93
C ALA A 90 9.36 13.06 3.25
N VAL A 91 9.17 12.35 4.36
CA VAL A 91 9.10 12.98 5.69
C VAL A 91 10.43 13.61 6.07
N PHE A 92 11.56 12.95 5.88
CA PHE A 92 12.87 13.55 6.14
C PHE A 92 13.09 14.81 5.32
N LYS A 93 12.80 14.77 4.04
CA LYS A 93 12.92 15.92 3.14
C LYS A 93 12.06 17.10 3.59
N LYS A 94 10.81 16.86 3.99
CA LYS A 94 9.89 17.86 4.53
C LYS A 94 10.50 18.65 5.70
N HIS A 95 11.30 17.98 6.53
CA HIS A 95 11.94 18.58 7.69
C HIS A 95 13.40 19.04 7.46
N GLY A 96 13.89 19.01 6.21
CA GLY A 96 15.24 19.46 5.85
C GLY A 96 16.34 18.42 6.08
N TYR A 97 15.97 17.14 6.18
CA TYR A 97 16.89 16.00 6.38
C TYR A 97 17.01 15.11 5.12
N GLU A 98 16.94 15.68 3.93
CA GLU A 98 16.96 14.92 2.67
C GLU A 98 18.21 14.05 2.46
N ASN A 99 19.34 14.40 3.10
CA ASN A 99 20.59 13.67 3.03
C ASN A 99 20.94 12.92 4.33
N ILE A 100 19.97 12.68 5.21
CA ILE A 100 20.22 11.99 6.47
C ILE A 100 20.59 10.52 6.22
N ASP A 101 21.63 10.06 6.90
CA ASP A 101 22.01 8.65 6.86
C ASP A 101 20.99 7.80 7.63
N VAL A 102 20.50 6.73 7.01
CA VAL A 102 19.55 5.80 7.61
C VAL A 102 20.23 4.46 7.88
N TYR A 103 20.14 4.01 9.10
CA TYR A 103 20.62 2.71 9.53
C TYR A 103 19.39 1.84 9.85
N SER A 104 19.38 0.62 9.33
CA SER A 104 18.39 -0.39 9.70
C SER A 104 19.06 -1.41 10.63
N PRO A 105 19.11 -1.13 11.95
CA PRO A 105 19.77 -2.01 12.91
C PRO A 105 19.04 -3.34 13.10
N GLU A 106 17.73 -3.30 12.85
CA GLU A 106 16.89 -4.48 12.75
C GLU A 106 15.89 -4.24 11.62
N GLY A 107 15.66 -5.17 10.76
CA GLY A 107 14.69 -4.91 9.67
C GLY A 107 14.85 -5.97 8.67
N MET A 108 14.95 -7.04 8.70
CA MET A 108 14.83 -8.09 7.73
C MET A 108 13.84 -9.11 8.24
N HIS A 109 13.53 -9.91 7.38
CA HIS A 109 12.65 -11.02 7.49
C HIS A 109 12.77 -11.73 8.84
N TRP A 110 11.67 -11.77 9.54
CA TRP A 110 11.44 -12.82 10.52
C TRP A 110 11.59 -14.17 9.79
N LEU A 111 12.09 -15.14 10.46
CA LEU A 111 12.34 -16.48 9.97
C LEU A 111 11.29 -17.02 8.99
N PRO A 112 11.66 -17.95 8.14
CA PRO A 112 10.79 -18.54 7.10
C PRO A 112 9.39 -18.95 7.56
N VAL A 113 9.25 -19.30 8.83
CA VAL A 113 8.01 -19.76 9.45
C VAL A 113 6.90 -18.71 9.46
N HIS A 114 7.22 -17.42 9.52
CA HIS A 114 6.23 -16.35 9.58
C HIS A 114 5.82 -15.82 8.20
N CYS A 115 6.41 -16.33 7.15
CA CYS A 115 6.27 -15.76 5.82
C CYS A 115 5.14 -16.36 5.02
N TYR A 116 4.61 -17.50 5.39
CA TYR A 116 3.90 -18.32 4.41
C TYR A 116 2.65 -19.00 4.90
N ASP A 117 1.57 -18.69 4.22
CA ASP A 117 0.46 -19.58 3.90
C ASP A 117 0.91 -20.66 2.89
N VAL A 118 1.94 -21.39 3.15
CA VAL A 118 2.23 -22.60 2.38
C VAL A 118 1.51 -23.73 3.10
N PRO A 119 0.60 -24.46 2.45
CA PRO A 119 -0.18 -25.50 3.10
C PRO A 119 0.67 -26.51 3.87
N PHE A 120 1.85 -26.80 3.36
CA PHE A 120 2.82 -27.71 3.99
C PHE A 120 3.40 -27.15 5.30
N ILE A 121 3.76 -25.87 5.33
CA ILE A 121 4.27 -25.23 6.55
C ILE A 121 3.16 -25.08 7.60
N THR A 122 1.95 -24.76 7.17
CA THR A 122 0.80 -24.69 8.07
C THR A 122 0.50 -26.06 8.71
N ASP A 123 0.68 -27.15 7.97
CA ASP A 123 0.50 -28.50 8.51
C ASP A 123 1.61 -28.89 9.50
N LEU A 124 2.87 -28.53 9.19
CA LEU A 124 4.00 -28.68 10.11
C LEU A 124 3.86 -27.79 11.35
N GLU A 125 3.43 -26.54 11.20
CA GLU A 125 3.13 -25.65 12.32
C GLU A 125 2.04 -26.23 13.22
N ARG A 126 1.03 -26.85 12.65
CA ARG A 126 -0.06 -27.48 13.38
C ARG A 126 0.42 -28.67 14.20
N ARG A 127 1.31 -29.50 13.63
CA ARG A 127 1.93 -30.66 14.27
C ARG A 127 2.93 -30.25 15.36
N ALA A 128 3.64 -29.14 15.16
CA ALA A 128 4.68 -28.65 16.06
C ALA A 128 4.19 -27.63 17.08
N LYS A 129 2.89 -27.32 17.11
CA LYS A 129 2.30 -26.39 18.09
C LYS A 129 2.73 -26.63 19.54
N PRO A 130 2.90 -27.89 20.01
CA PRO A 130 3.40 -28.18 21.35
C PRO A 130 4.86 -27.80 21.56
N LEU A 131 5.66 -27.68 20.51
CA LEU A 131 7.08 -27.38 20.56
C LEU A 131 7.40 -25.89 20.29
N ARG A 132 6.39 -25.08 20.00
CA ARG A 132 6.51 -23.66 19.61
C ARG A 132 7.24 -22.79 20.64
N GLY A 133 7.23 -23.17 21.90
CA GLY A 133 7.94 -22.46 22.96
C GLY A 133 9.39 -22.94 23.18
N VAL A 134 9.76 -24.10 22.62
CA VAL A 134 11.04 -24.76 22.91
C VAL A 134 11.96 -24.77 21.68
N LEU A 135 11.39 -24.98 20.49
CA LEU A 135 12.14 -25.05 19.22
C LEU A 135 11.33 -24.36 18.10
N PRO A 136 11.24 -23.02 18.10
CA PRO A 136 10.39 -22.30 17.13
C PRO A 136 10.88 -22.41 15.66
N TYR A 137 11.99 -23.07 15.37
CA TYR A 137 12.73 -22.89 14.13
C TYR A 137 13.13 -24.17 13.39
N THR A 138 12.56 -25.30 13.72
CA THR A 138 12.91 -26.60 13.13
C THR A 138 12.02 -27.04 11.96
N TYR A 139 11.34 -26.10 11.29
CA TYR A 139 10.38 -26.44 10.25
C TYR A 139 10.98 -26.38 8.86
N ASP A 140 10.66 -27.37 8.04
CA ASP A 140 11.02 -27.52 6.64
C ASP A 140 12.12 -26.55 6.16
N ILE A 141 13.28 -26.77 6.72
CA ILE A 141 14.47 -25.93 6.53
C ILE A 141 14.72 -25.72 5.02
N GLY A 142 14.50 -26.76 4.20
CA GLY A 142 14.82 -26.71 2.78
C GLY A 142 14.02 -25.68 1.98
N HIS A 143 12.69 -25.67 2.09
CA HIS A 143 11.86 -24.71 1.35
C HIS A 143 11.89 -23.33 1.99
N GLY A 144 11.77 -23.27 3.29
CA GLY A 144 11.81 -22.03 4.05
C GLY A 144 13.15 -21.30 3.91
N GLU A 145 14.27 -22.02 3.95
CA GLU A 145 15.61 -21.48 3.77
C GLU A 145 15.81 -20.90 2.37
N ARG A 146 15.39 -21.63 1.32
CA ARG A 146 15.44 -21.12 -0.06
C ARG A 146 14.73 -19.80 -0.21
N LEU A 147 13.51 -19.74 0.26
CA LEU A 147 12.70 -18.54 0.11
C LEU A 147 13.23 -17.39 0.96
N ALA A 148 13.67 -17.64 2.19
CA ALA A 148 14.33 -16.65 3.04
C ALA A 148 15.59 -16.09 2.38
N THR A 149 16.39 -16.93 1.74
CA THR A 149 17.58 -16.52 0.98
C THR A 149 17.21 -15.56 -0.15
N ALA A 150 16.21 -15.92 -0.95
CA ALA A 150 15.74 -15.10 -2.06
C ALA A 150 15.21 -13.74 -1.57
N LEU A 151 14.33 -13.76 -0.58
CA LEU A 151 13.71 -12.54 -0.06
C LEU A 151 14.71 -11.62 0.63
N ARG A 152 15.67 -12.17 1.34
CA ARG A 152 16.73 -11.40 2.00
C ARG A 152 17.63 -10.71 0.98
N ALA A 153 18.06 -11.42 -0.07
CA ALA A 153 18.82 -10.81 -1.16
C ALA A 153 18.05 -9.67 -1.85
N ARG A 154 16.80 -9.90 -2.15
CA ARG A 154 15.92 -8.90 -2.77
C ARG A 154 15.71 -7.69 -1.87
N THR A 155 15.54 -7.89 -0.56
CA THR A 155 15.43 -6.80 0.42
C THR A 155 16.69 -5.95 0.46
N TRP A 156 17.87 -6.57 0.48
CA TRP A 156 19.13 -5.83 0.45
C TRP A 156 19.32 -5.07 -0.86
N LEU A 157 19.02 -5.68 -2.00
CA LEU A 157 19.12 -5.01 -3.29
C LEU A 157 18.20 -3.78 -3.36
N VAL A 158 16.97 -3.89 -2.81
CA VAL A 158 16.07 -2.73 -2.72
C VAL A 158 16.65 -1.65 -1.80
N GLY A 159 17.26 -2.01 -0.70
CA GLY A 159 17.93 -1.03 0.18
C GLY A 159 19.12 -0.34 -0.49
N LEU A 160 19.93 -1.08 -1.23
CA LEU A 160 21.09 -0.54 -1.95
C LEU A 160 20.71 0.44 -3.08
N LYS A 161 19.46 0.45 -3.52
CA LYS A 161 18.92 1.48 -4.43
C LYS A 161 18.99 2.90 -3.84
N TYR A 162 18.98 3.02 -2.51
CA TYR A 162 18.88 4.30 -1.81
C TYR A 162 20.21 4.68 -1.18
N ALA A 163 20.86 5.72 -1.69
CA ALA A 163 22.14 6.21 -1.20
C ALA A 163 22.16 6.55 0.30
N ASN A 164 21.01 6.90 0.86
CA ASN A 164 20.86 7.22 2.27
C ASN A 164 20.86 5.99 3.19
N ILE A 165 20.65 4.79 2.66
CA ILE A 165 20.67 3.55 3.44
C ILE A 165 22.12 3.12 3.62
N LYS A 166 22.66 3.28 4.83
CA LYS A 166 24.07 2.99 5.13
C LYS A 166 24.30 1.60 5.70
N SER A 167 23.28 1.01 6.31
CA SER A 167 23.39 -0.33 6.88
C SER A 167 22.01 -0.98 6.93
N MET A 168 22.00 -2.28 6.66
CA MET A 168 20.83 -3.12 6.84
C MET A 168 21.28 -4.40 7.57
N ASN A 169 20.89 -4.51 8.83
CA ASN A 169 21.22 -5.67 9.64
C ASN A 169 20.02 -6.61 9.76
N ALA A 170 20.30 -7.89 9.79
CA ALA A 170 19.32 -8.86 10.21
C ALA A 170 19.14 -8.78 11.73
N SER A 171 17.91 -8.96 12.19
CA SER A 171 17.61 -9.06 13.61
C SER A 171 18.51 -10.13 14.28
N ASN A 172 19.17 -9.72 15.34
CA ASN A 172 20.25 -10.48 15.99
C ASN A 172 19.77 -11.52 17.02
N TYR A 173 18.64 -12.16 16.82
CA TYR A 173 18.36 -13.35 17.60
C TYR A 173 19.31 -14.45 17.10
N GLY A 174 20.39 -14.71 17.82
CA GLY A 174 21.56 -15.49 17.40
C GLY A 174 21.30 -16.87 16.81
N VAL A 175 20.14 -17.45 17.00
CA VAL A 175 19.65 -18.67 16.35
C VAL A 175 19.03 -18.46 14.98
N SER A 176 18.87 -17.23 14.51
CA SER A 176 18.20 -16.94 13.24
C SER A 176 19.08 -17.08 12.01
N GLN A 177 20.36 -17.28 12.19
CA GLN A 177 21.35 -17.34 11.11
C GLN A 177 22.03 -18.70 10.98
N MET A 178 21.85 -19.56 11.96
CA MET A 178 22.42 -20.89 12.02
C MET A 178 21.37 -21.92 12.43
N ASP A 179 21.49 -23.13 11.97
CA ASP A 179 20.66 -24.23 12.42
C ASP A 179 21.08 -24.74 13.83
N ALA A 180 20.39 -25.74 14.34
CA ALA A 180 20.69 -26.34 15.64
C ALA A 180 22.07 -26.99 15.72
N THR A 181 22.73 -27.23 14.59
CA THR A 181 24.09 -27.76 14.48
C THR A 181 25.14 -26.68 14.30
N LEU A 182 24.76 -25.40 14.41
CA LEU A 182 25.60 -24.23 14.14
C LEU A 182 26.06 -24.12 12.67
N SER A 183 25.38 -24.78 11.76
CA SER A 183 25.61 -24.60 10.33
C SER A 183 24.91 -23.35 9.83
N PRO A 184 25.59 -22.45 9.10
CA PRO A 184 24.97 -21.23 8.61
C PRO A 184 23.94 -21.56 7.53
N TYR A 185 22.77 -20.92 7.62
CA TYR A 185 21.78 -20.97 6.55
C TYR A 185 22.29 -20.29 5.29
N ALA A 186 21.80 -20.71 4.13
CA ALA A 186 22.20 -20.16 2.83
C ALA A 186 22.03 -18.64 2.73
N TYR A 187 21.02 -18.09 3.37
CA TYR A 187 20.79 -16.64 3.38
C TYR A 187 21.87 -15.85 4.16
N HIS A 188 22.68 -16.52 4.96
CA HIS A 188 23.84 -15.90 5.66
C HIS A 188 25.00 -15.61 4.69
N ILE A 189 25.04 -16.31 3.57
CA ILE A 189 26.08 -16.13 2.53
C ILE A 189 25.77 -14.92 1.65
N VAL A 190 24.50 -14.57 1.51
CA VAL A 190 24.03 -13.48 0.63
C VAL A 190 24.78 -12.15 0.83
N PRO A 191 25.02 -11.64 2.06
CA PRO A 191 25.79 -10.40 2.25
C PRO A 191 27.19 -10.47 1.66
N ASN A 192 27.87 -11.63 1.81
CA ASN A 192 29.21 -11.81 1.25
C ASN A 192 29.17 -11.80 -0.28
N THR A 193 28.16 -12.44 -0.88
CA THR A 193 27.96 -12.43 -2.34
C THR A 193 27.71 -11.01 -2.84
N LEU A 194 26.81 -10.27 -2.19
CA LEU A 194 26.54 -8.88 -2.57
C LEU A 194 27.77 -8.00 -2.38
N GLY A 195 28.51 -8.14 -1.27
CA GLY A 195 29.75 -7.42 -1.03
C GLY A 195 30.83 -7.71 -2.06
N ASN A 196 30.93 -8.97 -2.53
CA ASN A 196 31.92 -9.36 -3.54
C ASN A 196 31.55 -8.91 -4.95
N LEU A 197 30.27 -8.94 -5.29
CA LEU A 197 29.79 -8.62 -6.65
C LEU A 197 29.54 -7.14 -6.85
N LEU A 198 28.97 -6.47 -5.86
CA LEU A 198 28.61 -5.05 -5.93
C LEU A 198 29.69 -4.17 -5.31
N GLY A 199 30.38 -4.65 -4.24
CA GLY A 199 31.43 -3.89 -3.60
C GLY A 199 30.99 -2.50 -3.16
N GLU A 200 31.67 -1.48 -3.68
CA GLU A 200 31.35 -0.06 -3.48
C GLU A 200 30.55 0.52 -4.66
N SER A 201 29.93 -0.34 -5.48
CA SER A 201 29.16 0.11 -6.66
C SER A 201 27.93 0.91 -6.26
N ASP A 202 27.71 2.01 -6.96
CA ASP A 202 26.52 2.82 -6.82
C ASP A 202 25.35 2.30 -7.66
N PHE A 203 24.14 2.41 -7.14
CA PHE A 203 22.93 2.16 -7.92
C PHE A 203 22.76 3.25 -8.99
N LEU A 204 22.65 2.85 -10.25
CA LEU A 204 22.43 3.76 -11.36
C LEU A 204 20.95 3.93 -11.68
N PHE A 205 20.29 2.82 -11.99
CA PHE A 205 18.89 2.82 -12.39
C PHE A 205 18.25 1.43 -12.31
N GLU A 206 16.94 1.42 -12.30
CA GLU A 206 16.13 0.21 -12.44
C GLU A 206 15.61 0.07 -13.87
N LEU A 207 15.88 -1.06 -14.52
CA LEU A 207 15.31 -1.40 -15.83
C LEU A 207 13.95 -2.08 -15.67
N LYS A 208 12.92 -1.52 -16.25
CA LYS A 208 11.59 -2.12 -16.35
C LYS A 208 11.51 -3.05 -17.57
N LEU A 209 12.05 -4.25 -17.43
CA LEU A 209 12.19 -5.19 -18.55
C LEU A 209 10.91 -5.96 -18.85
N PHE A 210 10.31 -6.53 -17.82
CA PHE A 210 9.15 -7.41 -17.97
C PHE A 210 8.27 -7.38 -16.71
N ALA A 211 7.00 -7.78 -16.85
CA ALA A 211 6.09 -7.87 -15.71
C ALA A 211 6.61 -8.86 -14.67
N ASP A 212 6.42 -8.52 -13.41
CA ASP A 212 6.82 -9.36 -12.27
C ASP A 212 8.33 -9.70 -12.26
N THR A 213 9.16 -8.80 -12.83
CA THR A 213 10.63 -8.87 -12.76
C THR A 213 11.21 -7.55 -12.31
N ARG A 214 12.35 -7.61 -11.66
CA ARG A 214 13.16 -6.42 -11.34
C ARG A 214 14.56 -6.58 -11.88
N CYS A 215 15.15 -5.49 -12.33
CA CYS A 215 16.51 -5.44 -12.80
C CYS A 215 17.15 -4.14 -12.33
N PHE A 216 18.09 -4.25 -11.40
CA PHE A 216 18.87 -3.12 -10.89
C PHE A 216 20.25 -3.12 -11.53
N VAL A 217 20.68 -1.97 -12.01
CA VAL A 217 22.02 -1.78 -12.57
C VAL A 217 22.84 -0.93 -11.62
N PHE A 218 24.03 -1.43 -11.31
CA PHE A 218 25.02 -0.80 -10.47
C PHE A 218 26.30 -0.56 -11.27
N ASP A 219 27.11 0.43 -10.88
CA ASP A 219 28.40 0.73 -11.48
C ASP A 219 29.44 0.98 -10.39
N ASP A 220 30.62 0.40 -10.51
CA ASP A 220 31.72 0.55 -9.56
C ASP A 220 32.57 1.82 -9.79
N GLY A 221 32.18 2.66 -10.75
CA GLY A 221 32.91 3.88 -11.12
C GLY A 221 34.25 3.60 -11.82
N ALA A 222 34.68 2.33 -11.92
CA ALA A 222 35.91 1.90 -12.58
C ALA A 222 35.64 1.23 -13.94
N GLY A 223 34.40 1.36 -14.44
CA GLY A 223 34.00 0.84 -15.75
C GLY A 223 33.47 -0.58 -15.71
N LYS A 224 33.10 -1.11 -14.53
CA LYS A 224 32.39 -2.39 -14.41
C LYS A 224 30.99 -2.16 -13.92
N ALA A 225 30.02 -2.75 -14.61
CA ALA A 225 28.63 -2.70 -14.25
C ALA A 225 28.11 -4.07 -13.83
N VAL A 226 27.21 -4.11 -12.89
CA VAL A 226 26.52 -5.32 -12.45
C VAL A 226 25.00 -5.10 -12.53
N ALA A 227 24.32 -5.96 -13.30
CA ALA A 227 22.87 -6.02 -13.29
C ALA A 227 22.38 -7.17 -12.41
N ALA A 228 21.62 -6.87 -11.37
CA ALA A 228 20.93 -7.86 -10.54
C ALA A 228 19.50 -8.04 -11.07
N ILE A 229 19.12 -9.26 -11.47
CA ILE A 229 17.84 -9.55 -12.13
C ILE A 229 17.14 -10.70 -11.40
N TRP A 230 15.83 -10.52 -11.08
CA TRP A 230 15.03 -11.57 -10.45
C TRP A 230 13.56 -11.47 -10.81
N ALA A 231 12.85 -12.58 -10.60
CA ALA A 231 11.39 -12.63 -10.67
C ALA A 231 10.78 -12.35 -9.28
N CYS A 232 9.73 -11.52 -9.21
CA CYS A 232 9.22 -10.93 -7.96
C CYS A 232 7.69 -10.99 -7.84
N LYS A 233 7.12 -12.18 -7.98
CA LYS A 233 5.68 -12.39 -7.83
C LYS A 233 5.38 -13.42 -6.76
N LYS A 234 4.28 -13.22 -6.02
CA LYS A 234 3.85 -14.13 -4.94
C LYS A 234 3.72 -15.59 -5.42
N GLU A 235 3.21 -15.77 -6.63
CA GLU A 235 3.04 -17.10 -7.25
C GLU A 235 4.38 -17.76 -7.61
N PHE A 236 5.41 -16.96 -7.92
CA PHE A 236 6.77 -17.49 -8.13
C PHE A 236 7.39 -17.93 -6.80
N ASP A 237 7.24 -17.11 -5.76
CA ASP A 237 7.71 -17.41 -4.41
C ASP A 237 7.04 -18.67 -3.84
N ARG A 238 5.76 -18.88 -4.16
CA ARG A 238 4.99 -20.09 -3.79
C ARG A 238 5.24 -21.29 -4.69
N GLY A 239 5.99 -21.13 -5.77
CA GLY A 239 6.22 -22.20 -6.76
C GLY A 239 4.98 -22.61 -7.57
N THR A 240 3.91 -21.80 -7.54
CA THR A 240 2.67 -22.06 -8.27
C THR A 240 2.69 -21.57 -9.71
N MET A 241 3.68 -20.76 -10.08
CA MET A 241 3.91 -20.26 -11.42
C MET A 241 5.39 -20.34 -11.76
N ARG A 242 5.71 -20.60 -13.04
CA ARG A 242 7.09 -20.57 -13.51
C ARG A 242 7.52 -19.13 -13.77
N PRO A 243 8.69 -18.71 -13.25
CA PRO A 243 9.30 -17.44 -13.62
C PRO A 243 9.59 -17.32 -15.11
N PRO A 244 9.70 -16.10 -15.64
CA PRO A 244 9.97 -15.88 -17.07
C PRO A 244 11.40 -16.31 -17.47
N GLU A 245 11.57 -16.54 -18.76
CA GLU A 245 12.84 -16.83 -19.42
C GLU A 245 13.13 -15.71 -20.44
N MET A 246 14.36 -15.26 -20.50
CA MET A 246 14.80 -14.26 -21.49
C MET A 246 15.89 -14.80 -22.40
N SER A 247 15.87 -14.33 -23.64
CA SER A 247 16.92 -14.55 -24.64
C SER A 247 17.48 -13.21 -25.10
N PHE A 248 18.78 -13.05 -25.09
CA PHE A 248 19.45 -11.80 -25.44
C PHE A 248 20.87 -12.07 -25.96
N ALA A 249 21.50 -11.07 -26.55
CA ALA A 249 22.91 -11.11 -26.90
C ALA A 249 23.70 -10.43 -25.77
N ALA A 250 24.31 -11.20 -24.90
CA ALA A 250 25.13 -10.62 -23.83
C ALA A 250 26.34 -9.89 -24.44
N PRO A 251 26.73 -8.70 -23.93
CA PRO A 251 27.98 -8.04 -24.30
C PRO A 251 29.17 -8.99 -24.12
N ARG A 252 30.18 -8.83 -24.95
CA ARG A 252 31.36 -9.68 -24.88
C ARG A 252 32.03 -9.59 -23.50
N GLY A 253 32.34 -10.74 -22.92
CA GLY A 253 32.95 -10.82 -21.58
C GLY A 253 31.97 -10.63 -20.43
N THR A 254 30.67 -10.67 -20.68
CA THR A 254 29.69 -10.68 -19.59
C THR A 254 29.79 -11.98 -18.80
N GLU A 255 29.94 -11.86 -17.50
CA GLU A 255 29.95 -12.96 -16.54
C GLU A 255 28.59 -13.08 -15.86
N LEU A 256 28.15 -14.31 -15.61
CA LEU A 256 26.90 -14.61 -14.92
C LEU A 256 27.20 -15.24 -13.56
N PHE A 257 26.61 -14.71 -12.50
CA PHE A 257 26.73 -15.27 -11.15
C PHE A 257 25.38 -15.61 -10.56
N ASP A 258 25.33 -16.67 -9.77
CA ASP A 258 24.14 -17.00 -8.96
C ASP A 258 24.16 -16.26 -7.61
N ILE A 259 23.11 -16.46 -6.82
CA ILE A 259 22.95 -15.83 -5.50
C ILE A 259 24.03 -16.25 -4.49
N MET A 260 24.69 -17.37 -4.70
CA MET A 260 25.80 -17.84 -3.87
C MET A 260 27.16 -17.31 -4.31
N GLY A 261 27.19 -16.51 -5.39
CA GLY A 261 28.40 -15.95 -5.97
C GLY A 261 29.17 -16.91 -6.87
N HIS A 262 28.56 -18.04 -7.24
CA HIS A 262 29.19 -18.95 -8.18
C HIS A 262 29.00 -18.45 -9.61
N GLU A 263 30.10 -18.43 -10.36
CA GLU A 263 30.05 -18.18 -11.79
C GLU A 263 29.29 -19.31 -12.52
N ARG A 264 28.45 -18.93 -13.46
CA ARG A 264 27.61 -19.80 -14.26
C ARG A 264 27.81 -19.51 -15.73
N SER A 265 27.58 -20.50 -16.58
CA SER A 265 27.52 -20.30 -18.02
C SER A 265 26.09 -19.98 -18.44
N PHE A 266 25.95 -19.14 -19.49
CA PHE A 266 24.65 -18.97 -20.13
C PHE A 266 24.26 -20.26 -20.88
N ASP A 267 23.01 -20.63 -20.77
CA ASP A 267 22.42 -21.53 -21.75
C ASP A 267 22.43 -20.86 -23.13
N LYS A 268 22.57 -21.63 -24.21
CA LYS A 268 22.49 -21.10 -25.58
C LYS A 268 21.22 -21.55 -26.25
N ASN A 269 20.61 -20.67 -27.03
CA ASN A 269 19.54 -21.01 -27.96
C ASN A 269 20.12 -21.55 -29.27
N ALA A 270 19.28 -22.13 -30.12
CA ALA A 270 19.70 -22.64 -31.42
C ALA A 270 20.24 -21.53 -32.36
N ASP A 271 19.84 -20.27 -32.17
CA ASP A 271 20.31 -19.10 -32.90
C ASP A 271 21.62 -18.50 -32.32
N GLY A 272 22.20 -19.15 -31.32
CA GLY A 272 23.42 -18.70 -30.65
C GLY A 272 23.21 -17.62 -29.58
N SER A 273 22.01 -17.07 -29.42
CA SER A 273 21.71 -16.08 -28.36
C SER A 273 21.80 -16.72 -26.97
N ASP A 274 22.12 -15.89 -25.99
CA ASP A 274 22.15 -16.29 -24.58
C ASP A 274 20.76 -16.46 -24.04
N ARG A 275 20.56 -17.48 -23.23
CA ARG A 275 19.29 -17.76 -22.56
C ARG A 275 19.48 -17.74 -21.06
N LEU A 276 18.62 -16.98 -20.37
CA LEU A 276 18.59 -16.88 -18.93
C LEU A 276 17.20 -17.23 -18.40
N ARG A 277 17.12 -18.27 -17.57
CA ARG A 277 15.92 -18.61 -16.83
C ARG A 277 15.93 -17.88 -15.50
N LEU A 278 15.00 -16.95 -15.32
CA LEU A 278 14.87 -16.27 -14.06
C LEU A 278 14.30 -17.18 -12.98
N SER A 279 14.54 -16.79 -11.75
CA SER A 279 13.97 -17.41 -10.57
C SER A 279 13.63 -16.32 -9.54
N ILE A 280 13.14 -16.74 -8.39
CA ILE A 280 12.97 -15.84 -7.23
C ILE A 280 14.30 -15.37 -6.66
N PHE A 281 15.39 -16.08 -6.98
CA PHE A 281 16.74 -15.68 -6.60
C PHE A 281 17.29 -14.68 -7.60
N PRO A 282 17.89 -13.58 -7.14
CA PRO A 282 18.66 -12.70 -8.00
C PRO A 282 19.81 -13.45 -8.67
N VAL A 283 19.99 -13.16 -9.96
CA VAL A 283 21.20 -13.50 -10.70
C VAL A 283 21.92 -12.20 -11.07
N PHE A 284 23.22 -12.27 -11.22
CA PHE A 284 24.05 -11.08 -11.43
C PHE A 284 24.79 -11.20 -12.75
N LEU A 285 24.66 -10.20 -13.59
CA LEU A 285 25.39 -10.05 -14.86
C LEU A 285 26.44 -8.97 -14.68
N ARG A 286 27.73 -9.33 -14.75
CA ARG A 286 28.83 -8.38 -14.67
C ARG A 286 29.40 -8.12 -16.07
N ALA A 287 29.47 -6.87 -16.47
CA ALA A 287 29.96 -6.46 -17.78
C ALA A 287 30.86 -5.22 -17.68
N ALA A 288 31.58 -4.91 -18.75
CA ALA A 288 32.47 -3.76 -18.80
C ALA A 288 31.74 -2.41 -18.92
N SER A 289 30.46 -2.41 -19.33
CA SER A 289 29.70 -1.18 -19.56
C SER A 289 28.25 -1.32 -19.12
N ALA A 290 27.77 -0.40 -18.28
CA ALA A 290 26.38 -0.31 -17.88
C ALA A 290 25.46 0.00 -19.08
N GLY A 291 25.90 0.85 -20.00
CA GLY A 291 25.12 1.21 -21.20
C GLY A 291 24.93 0.03 -22.15
N GLU A 292 26.00 -0.73 -22.45
CA GLU A 292 25.92 -1.92 -23.29
C GLU A 292 25.06 -3.01 -22.66
N LEU A 293 25.26 -3.26 -21.36
CA LEU A 293 24.46 -4.23 -20.61
C LEU A 293 22.99 -3.85 -20.60
N ALA A 294 22.67 -2.60 -20.34
CA ALA A 294 21.29 -2.11 -20.36
C ALA A 294 20.66 -2.21 -21.75
N ALA A 295 21.40 -1.89 -22.82
CA ALA A 295 20.91 -2.02 -24.20
C ALA A 295 20.63 -3.48 -24.56
N ALA A 296 21.53 -4.40 -24.21
CA ALA A 296 21.36 -5.82 -24.43
C ALA A 296 20.14 -6.37 -23.68
N LEU A 297 19.96 -5.99 -22.42
CA LEU A 297 18.80 -6.39 -21.60
C LEU A 297 17.49 -5.82 -22.13
N LYS A 298 17.45 -4.55 -22.56
CA LYS A 298 16.27 -3.92 -23.18
C LYS A 298 15.85 -4.59 -24.48
N SER A 299 16.80 -5.13 -25.25
CA SER A 299 16.55 -5.86 -26.50
C SER A 299 16.14 -7.32 -26.30
N ALA A 300 16.12 -7.82 -25.06
CA ALA A 300 15.84 -9.21 -24.76
C ALA A 300 14.46 -9.65 -25.23
N LYS A 301 14.38 -10.86 -25.79
CA LYS A 301 13.12 -11.54 -26.10
C LYS A 301 12.68 -12.33 -24.90
N TRP A 302 11.43 -12.13 -24.48
CA TRP A 302 10.87 -12.75 -23.30
C TRP A 302 9.94 -13.91 -23.65
N LYS A 303 10.11 -15.01 -22.96
CA LYS A 303 9.23 -16.16 -23.01
C LYS A 303 8.48 -16.29 -21.70
N SER A 304 7.35 -15.63 -21.63
CA SER A 304 6.40 -15.74 -20.52
C SER A 304 5.02 -15.34 -21.01
N ASN A 305 4.01 -15.80 -20.34
CA ASN A 305 2.61 -15.50 -20.64
C ASN A 305 2.11 -14.19 -20.00
N ALA A 306 2.91 -13.51 -19.22
CA ALA A 306 2.52 -12.31 -18.50
C ALA A 306 3.31 -11.08 -19.00
N PRO A 307 2.82 -10.36 -20.02
CA PRO A 307 3.41 -9.09 -20.45
C PRO A 307 3.21 -8.02 -19.37
N ILE A 308 4.08 -7.03 -19.35
CA ILE A 308 3.84 -5.83 -18.54
C ILE A 308 2.50 -5.23 -19.01
N LEU A 309 1.56 -5.12 -18.08
CA LEU A 309 0.25 -4.57 -18.37
C LEU A 309 0.23 -3.09 -18.01
N PRO A 310 -0.13 -2.19 -18.95
CA PRO A 310 -0.42 -0.81 -18.62
C PRO A 310 -1.49 -0.74 -17.52
N LYS A 311 -1.28 0.12 -16.54
CA LYS A 311 -2.31 0.37 -15.51
C LYS A 311 -3.43 1.16 -16.15
N VAL A 312 -4.66 0.67 -16.03
CA VAL A 312 -5.85 1.35 -16.55
C VAL A 312 -6.82 1.59 -15.41
N LYS A 313 -7.22 2.84 -15.17
CA LYS A 313 -8.29 3.22 -14.24
C LYS A 313 -9.52 3.66 -15.05
N PHE A 314 -10.70 3.41 -14.50
CA PHE A 314 -11.98 3.82 -15.07
C PHE A 314 -12.84 4.46 -13.98
N ALA A 315 -13.24 5.71 -14.17
CA ALA A 315 -13.97 6.48 -13.19
C ALA A 315 -14.90 7.51 -13.84
N PRO A 316 -15.96 7.96 -13.17
CA PRO A 316 -16.76 9.10 -13.63
C PRO A 316 -15.94 10.39 -13.55
N VAL A 317 -16.25 11.33 -14.44
CA VAL A 317 -15.78 12.75 -14.38
C VAL A 317 -16.95 13.66 -14.06
N SER A 318 -18.15 13.25 -14.49
CA SER A 318 -19.42 13.91 -14.22
C SER A 318 -20.55 12.89 -14.45
N ALA A 319 -21.78 13.31 -14.22
CA ALA A 319 -22.94 12.46 -14.48
C ALA A 319 -23.05 11.98 -15.94
N GLY A 320 -22.42 12.65 -16.89
CA GLY A 320 -22.46 12.33 -18.32
C GLY A 320 -21.12 12.03 -18.98
N LYS A 321 -20.04 11.96 -18.22
CA LYS A 321 -18.70 11.71 -18.78
C LYS A 321 -17.90 10.74 -17.91
N PHE A 322 -17.18 9.83 -18.58
CA PHE A 322 -16.27 8.88 -17.94
C PHE A 322 -14.83 9.16 -18.35
N SER A 323 -13.90 8.86 -17.47
CA SER A 323 -12.49 8.89 -17.77
C SER A 323 -11.90 7.48 -17.80
N VAL A 324 -10.94 7.30 -18.70
CA VAL A 324 -10.02 6.17 -18.69
C VAL A 324 -8.63 6.74 -18.53
N SER A 325 -7.93 6.39 -17.46
CA SER A 325 -6.53 6.77 -17.30
C SER A 325 -5.65 5.58 -17.65
N ALA A 326 -4.61 5.79 -18.45
CA ALA A 326 -3.59 4.78 -18.76
C ALA A 326 -2.24 5.22 -18.26
N GLY A 327 -1.58 4.39 -17.44
CA GLY A 327 -0.21 4.60 -16.98
C GLY A 327 0.77 3.80 -17.81
N ASN A 328 1.88 4.42 -18.18
CA ASN A 328 2.96 3.78 -18.93
C ASN A 328 3.91 3.04 -17.97
N PRO A 329 3.94 1.70 -18.01
CA PRO A 329 4.84 0.90 -17.16
C PRO A 329 6.20 0.64 -17.80
N TYR A 330 6.41 1.14 -19.03
CA TYR A 330 7.62 0.85 -19.82
C TYR A 330 8.69 1.92 -19.62
N THR A 331 9.93 1.55 -19.87
CA THR A 331 11.10 2.45 -19.88
C THR A 331 11.29 3.22 -21.20
N ALA A 332 10.23 3.33 -21.99
CA ALA A 332 10.18 4.06 -23.24
C ALA A 332 8.80 4.65 -23.44
N GLU A 333 8.67 5.63 -24.33
CA GLU A 333 7.38 6.23 -24.65
C GLU A 333 6.38 5.18 -25.14
N MET A 334 5.24 5.10 -24.49
CA MET A 334 4.12 4.22 -24.85
C MET A 334 3.20 4.95 -25.83
N ARG A 335 3.10 4.45 -27.07
CA ARG A 335 2.20 4.98 -28.10
C ARG A 335 1.15 3.98 -28.47
N GLY A 336 -0.04 4.46 -28.77
CA GLY A 336 -1.13 3.59 -29.17
C GLY A 336 -2.46 4.29 -29.28
N LYS A 337 -3.51 3.48 -29.13
CA LYS A 337 -4.90 3.91 -29.17
C LYS A 337 -5.64 3.33 -27.97
N ILE A 338 -6.40 4.16 -27.27
CA ILE A 338 -7.28 3.73 -26.19
C ILE A 338 -8.72 3.93 -26.60
N GLY A 339 -9.59 2.97 -26.33
CA GLY A 339 -10.97 2.99 -26.77
C GLY A 339 -11.96 2.56 -25.70
N LEU A 340 -13.13 3.16 -25.78
CA LEU A 340 -14.30 2.85 -24.97
C LEU A 340 -15.55 2.86 -25.88
N ARG A 341 -16.27 1.73 -26.00
CA ARG A 341 -17.52 1.59 -26.76
C ARG A 341 -17.48 2.08 -28.21
N GLY A 342 -16.39 1.84 -28.92
CA GLY A 342 -16.24 2.26 -30.31
C GLY A 342 -15.57 3.63 -30.50
N ASP A 343 -15.66 4.52 -29.51
CA ASP A 343 -14.86 5.75 -29.50
C ASP A 343 -13.42 5.43 -29.17
N SER A 344 -12.48 6.13 -29.80
CA SER A 344 -11.06 5.89 -29.55
C SER A 344 -10.23 7.15 -29.71
N GLN A 345 -9.16 7.24 -28.92
CA GLN A 345 -8.22 8.34 -28.90
C GLN A 345 -6.79 7.82 -29.05
N ASN A 346 -6.00 8.47 -29.90
CA ASN A 346 -4.57 8.17 -30.00
C ASN A 346 -3.80 8.80 -28.85
N PHE A 347 -2.70 8.17 -28.45
CA PHE A 347 -1.88 8.70 -27.38
C PHE A 347 -0.37 8.45 -27.58
N ALA A 348 0.40 9.31 -26.92
CA ALA A 348 1.78 9.09 -26.57
C ALA A 348 1.91 9.45 -25.08
N ILE A 349 2.48 8.56 -24.27
CA ILE A 349 2.67 8.71 -22.83
C ILE A 349 4.14 8.45 -22.53
N ALA A 350 4.81 9.45 -21.95
CA ALA A 350 6.24 9.35 -21.60
C ALA A 350 6.48 8.23 -20.57
N GLU A 351 7.74 7.85 -20.39
CA GLU A 351 8.15 6.88 -19.39
C GLU A 351 7.68 7.29 -17.97
N ASN A 352 7.12 6.33 -17.24
CA ASN A 352 6.61 6.51 -15.87
C ASN A 352 5.49 7.57 -15.71
N ASP A 353 4.90 8.02 -16.82
CA ASP A 353 3.81 8.99 -16.82
C ASP A 353 2.45 8.31 -17.02
N SER A 354 1.38 9.07 -16.85
CA SER A 354 0.01 8.64 -17.09
C SER A 354 -0.79 9.71 -17.81
N ARG A 355 -1.80 9.27 -18.57
CA ARG A 355 -2.69 10.19 -19.29
C ARG A 355 -4.15 9.81 -19.07
N LYS A 356 -4.98 10.82 -18.82
CA LYS A 356 -6.43 10.72 -18.67
C LYS A 356 -7.12 11.05 -19.98
N PHE A 357 -8.03 10.18 -20.40
CA PHE A 357 -8.87 10.30 -21.58
C PHE A 357 -10.33 10.41 -21.15
N VAL A 358 -11.08 11.33 -21.70
CA VAL A 358 -12.49 11.55 -21.36
C VAL A 358 -13.35 11.09 -22.52
N PHE A 359 -14.36 10.28 -22.19
CA PHE A 359 -15.35 9.74 -23.12
C PHE A 359 -16.77 10.15 -22.67
N SER A 360 -17.68 10.29 -23.61
CA SER A 360 -19.08 10.50 -23.28
C SER A 360 -19.64 9.26 -22.60
N ALA A 361 -20.40 9.46 -21.51
CA ALA A 361 -21.02 8.36 -20.81
C ALA A 361 -22.20 7.82 -21.65
N PRO A 362 -22.28 6.51 -21.82
CA PRO A 362 -23.41 5.89 -22.54
C PRO A 362 -24.72 5.89 -21.72
N ALA A 363 -24.57 5.90 -20.41
CA ALA A 363 -25.67 6.07 -19.47
C ALA A 363 -25.27 7.16 -18.48
N LYS A 364 -26.13 8.17 -18.32
CA LYS A 364 -25.91 9.20 -17.31
C LYS A 364 -26.10 8.61 -15.92
N ILE A 365 -25.31 9.07 -14.96
CA ILE A 365 -25.54 8.81 -13.55
C ILE A 365 -26.69 9.71 -13.12
N THR A 366 -27.89 9.17 -13.11
CA THR A 366 -29.12 9.91 -12.78
C THR A 366 -29.82 9.35 -11.55
N ASP A 367 -29.37 8.18 -11.10
CA ASP A 367 -30.01 7.44 -10.03
C ASP A 367 -29.36 7.81 -8.69
N THR A 368 -30.18 8.11 -7.71
CA THR A 368 -29.74 8.32 -6.32
C THR A 368 -29.41 7.01 -5.60
N ALA A 369 -29.86 5.86 -6.15
CA ALA A 369 -29.42 4.56 -5.68
C ALA A 369 -28.04 4.20 -6.26
N ILE A 370 -27.27 3.39 -5.53
CA ILE A 370 -25.97 2.91 -5.99
C ILE A 370 -26.16 1.99 -7.20
N LYS A 371 -25.59 2.36 -8.33
CA LYS A 371 -25.57 1.56 -9.56
C LYS A 371 -24.17 1.15 -9.92
N LYS A 372 -24.01 -0.05 -10.49
CA LYS A 372 -22.75 -0.54 -11.04
C LYS A 372 -22.65 -0.16 -12.51
N PHE A 373 -21.54 0.48 -12.86
CA PHE A 373 -21.13 0.80 -14.23
C PHE A 373 -19.96 -0.11 -14.59
N ALA A 374 -20.08 -0.86 -15.69
CA ALA A 374 -19.07 -1.81 -16.11
C ALA A 374 -18.82 -1.65 -17.62
N GLU A 375 -17.55 -1.60 -18.00
CA GLU A 375 -17.13 -1.35 -19.37
C GLU A 375 -15.94 -2.23 -19.78
N LYS A 376 -15.85 -2.45 -21.09
CA LYS A 376 -14.68 -3.02 -21.73
C LYS A 376 -13.86 -1.90 -22.37
N ILE A 377 -12.64 -1.73 -21.89
CA ILE A 377 -11.69 -0.74 -22.38
C ILE A 377 -10.71 -1.47 -23.28
N SER A 378 -10.57 -1.01 -24.53
CA SER A 378 -9.55 -1.49 -25.46
C SER A 378 -8.31 -0.61 -25.40
N LEU A 379 -7.14 -1.22 -25.41
CA LEU A 379 -5.85 -0.54 -25.47
C LEU A 379 -4.99 -1.25 -26.52
N SER A 380 -4.75 -0.58 -27.65
CA SER A 380 -3.91 -1.08 -28.73
C SER A 380 -2.58 -0.34 -28.70
N LEU A 381 -1.49 -1.03 -28.37
CA LEU A 381 -0.15 -0.45 -28.35
C LEU A 381 0.53 -0.63 -29.72
N ALA A 382 1.16 0.43 -30.17
CA ALA A 382 2.05 0.43 -31.34
C ALA A 382 3.53 0.36 -30.92
N SER A 383 3.88 0.93 -29.75
CA SER A 383 5.22 0.91 -29.15
C SER A 383 5.15 1.02 -27.62
N PRO A 384 6.15 0.57 -26.85
CA PRO A 384 7.34 -0.17 -27.29
C PRO A 384 7.04 -1.63 -27.66
N VAL A 385 5.84 -2.12 -27.36
CA VAL A 385 5.37 -3.46 -27.69
C VAL A 385 4.11 -3.36 -28.53
N LYS A 386 4.09 -3.96 -29.71
CA LYS A 386 2.86 -4.03 -30.52
C LYS A 386 1.93 -5.10 -29.96
N ARG A 387 0.85 -4.66 -29.28
CA ARG A 387 -0.08 -5.57 -28.61
C ARG A 387 -1.42 -4.91 -28.30
N ASP A 388 -2.47 -5.72 -28.33
CA ASP A 388 -3.81 -5.35 -27.93
C ASP A 388 -4.13 -5.91 -26.54
N PHE A 389 -4.80 -5.09 -25.74
CA PHE A 389 -5.30 -5.44 -24.42
C PHE A 389 -6.78 -5.08 -24.29
N THR A 390 -7.48 -5.86 -23.51
CA THR A 390 -8.87 -5.57 -23.12
C THR A 390 -8.98 -5.63 -21.62
N TYR A 391 -9.48 -4.56 -21.02
CA TYR A 391 -9.72 -4.46 -19.58
C TYR A 391 -11.21 -4.43 -19.31
N ALA A 392 -11.69 -5.35 -18.49
CA ALA A 392 -13.02 -5.23 -17.90
C ALA A 392 -12.89 -4.39 -16.63
N LYS A 393 -13.46 -3.21 -16.62
CA LYS A 393 -13.42 -2.27 -15.50
C LYS A 393 -14.81 -1.90 -15.06
N SER A 394 -14.96 -1.69 -13.77
CA SER A 394 -16.24 -1.25 -13.22
C SER A 394 -16.03 -0.35 -12.00
N PHE A 395 -17.01 0.49 -11.75
CA PHE A 395 -17.16 1.23 -10.49
C PHE A 395 -18.64 1.22 -10.09
N ARG A 396 -18.92 1.62 -8.86
CA ARG A 396 -20.30 1.87 -8.38
C ARG A 396 -20.44 3.36 -8.15
N ALA A 397 -21.58 3.93 -8.53
CA ALA A 397 -21.83 5.35 -8.35
C ALA A 397 -23.30 5.65 -8.08
N LEU A 398 -23.54 6.83 -7.51
CA LEU A 398 -24.85 7.42 -7.30
C LEU A 398 -24.80 8.91 -7.59
N LEU A 399 -25.96 9.50 -7.88
CA LEU A 399 -26.12 10.95 -7.99
C LEU A 399 -26.49 11.52 -6.62
N VAL A 400 -25.70 12.48 -6.13
CA VAL A 400 -26.04 13.26 -4.94
C VAL A 400 -26.70 14.57 -5.40
N LYS A 401 -27.96 14.73 -5.08
CA LYS A 401 -28.73 15.91 -5.47
C LYS A 401 -28.36 17.12 -4.62
N ASN A 402 -28.39 18.27 -5.26
CA ASN A 402 -28.33 19.55 -4.57
C ASN A 402 -29.73 19.91 -4.06
N THR A 403 -29.86 20.22 -2.78
CA THR A 403 -31.12 20.75 -2.26
C THR A 403 -31.16 22.25 -2.40
N ARG A 404 -32.39 22.75 -2.65
CA ARG A 404 -32.70 24.17 -2.57
C ARG A 404 -33.52 24.51 -1.31
N GLU A 405 -33.86 23.50 -0.55
CA GLU A 405 -34.60 23.64 0.69
C GLU A 405 -33.60 23.91 1.81
N ASP A 406 -33.90 24.87 2.64
CA ASP A 406 -33.19 25.09 3.87
C ASP A 406 -33.51 23.95 4.85
N PHE A 407 -32.56 23.07 5.11
CA PHE A 407 -32.72 22.01 6.11
C PHE A 407 -32.66 22.55 7.53
N GLY A 408 -32.22 23.78 7.71
CA GLY A 408 -32.13 24.43 9.00
C GLY A 408 -31.10 23.79 9.93
N GLU A 409 -31.34 23.95 11.22
CA GLU A 409 -30.45 23.44 12.27
C GLU A 409 -30.50 21.91 12.38
N ILE A 410 -29.33 21.29 12.55
CA ILE A 410 -29.16 19.84 12.71
C ILE A 410 -30.00 19.32 13.88
N GLY A 411 -30.66 18.20 13.69
CA GLY A 411 -31.50 17.56 14.70
C GLY A 411 -32.89 18.17 14.90
N LYS A 412 -33.27 19.22 14.12
CA LYS A 412 -34.57 19.87 14.30
C LYS A 412 -35.60 19.53 13.21
N ASN A 413 -35.16 19.18 12.02
CA ASN A 413 -36.04 19.04 10.84
C ASN A 413 -36.00 17.64 10.20
N TRP A 414 -36.20 16.62 11.00
CA TRP A 414 -36.09 15.21 10.60
C TRP A 414 -37.09 14.81 9.47
N ASP A 415 -38.23 15.44 9.40
CA ASP A 415 -39.29 15.24 8.39
C ASP A 415 -38.83 15.63 7.00
N LYS A 416 -37.93 16.60 6.86
CA LYS A 416 -37.37 16.98 5.56
C LYS A 416 -36.61 15.86 4.86
N TRP A 417 -36.12 14.89 5.63
CA TRP A 417 -35.49 13.72 5.08
C TRP A 417 -36.44 12.73 4.41
N GLU A 418 -37.78 12.84 4.62
CA GLU A 418 -38.76 11.90 4.02
C GLU A 418 -38.69 11.91 2.50
N GLY A 419 -38.52 13.09 1.87
CA GLY A 419 -38.41 13.26 0.43
C GLY A 419 -37.06 12.79 -0.19
N VAL A 420 -36.04 12.51 0.61
CA VAL A 420 -34.72 12.07 0.12
C VAL A 420 -34.71 10.54 0.01
N PRO A 421 -34.39 9.97 -1.16
CA PRO A 421 -34.35 8.52 -1.32
C PRO A 421 -33.33 7.84 -0.43
N PRO A 422 -33.67 6.73 0.23
CA PRO A 422 -32.75 5.99 1.07
C PRO A 422 -31.83 5.09 0.25
N ILE A 423 -30.64 4.84 0.79
CA ILE A 423 -29.64 3.90 0.27
C ILE A 423 -29.41 2.86 1.37
N SER A 424 -29.68 1.60 1.08
CA SER A 424 -29.49 0.50 2.04
C SER A 424 -28.02 0.17 2.21
N LEU A 425 -27.65 -0.25 3.42
CA LEU A 425 -26.36 -0.86 3.73
C LEU A 425 -26.54 -2.38 3.71
N ASP A 426 -26.22 -3.00 2.56
CA ASP A 426 -26.56 -4.40 2.32
C ASP A 426 -25.41 -5.37 2.61
N ASN A 427 -24.19 -4.85 2.85
CA ASN A 427 -23.02 -5.66 3.08
C ASN A 427 -22.74 -5.79 4.58
N ILE A 428 -23.14 -6.92 5.15
CA ILE A 428 -22.94 -7.21 6.57
C ILE A 428 -21.60 -7.90 6.82
N ARG A 429 -20.91 -7.48 7.88
CA ARG A 429 -19.73 -8.14 8.44
C ARG A 429 -20.02 -8.51 9.87
N ARG A 430 -19.53 -9.68 10.27
CA ARG A 430 -19.74 -10.24 11.63
C ARG A 430 -18.40 -10.40 12.32
N SER A 431 -18.38 -10.24 13.62
CA SER A 431 -17.23 -10.61 14.45
C SER A 431 -16.92 -12.10 14.32
N GLU A 432 -15.72 -12.50 14.69
CA GLU A 432 -15.35 -13.91 14.72
C GLU A 432 -16.24 -14.71 15.68
N LYS A 433 -16.69 -14.08 16.76
CA LYS A 433 -17.62 -14.64 17.75
C LYS A 433 -18.96 -15.04 17.11
N LEU A 434 -19.59 -14.15 16.33
CA LEU A 434 -20.84 -14.45 15.66
C LEU A 434 -20.63 -15.42 14.49
N TRP A 435 -19.54 -15.25 13.74
CA TRP A 435 -19.19 -16.14 12.64
C TRP A 435 -19.01 -17.59 13.08
N SER A 436 -18.27 -17.81 14.15
CA SER A 436 -18.01 -19.16 14.68
C SER A 436 -19.25 -19.86 15.19
N ARG A 437 -20.27 -19.11 15.62
CA ARG A 437 -21.57 -19.61 16.07
C ARG A 437 -22.61 -19.73 14.95
N GLY A 438 -22.30 -19.31 13.74
CA GLY A 438 -23.25 -19.30 12.61
C GLY A 438 -24.40 -18.30 12.76
N ILE A 439 -24.26 -17.31 13.65
CA ILE A 439 -25.30 -16.32 13.93
C ILE A 439 -25.27 -15.23 12.86
N ASN A 440 -26.45 -14.96 12.28
CA ASN A 440 -26.69 -13.81 11.40
C ASN A 440 -27.73 -12.94 12.09
N PRO A 441 -27.45 -11.67 12.39
CA PRO A 441 -28.49 -10.75 12.79
C PRO A 441 -29.58 -10.68 11.73
N THR A 442 -30.84 -10.70 12.17
CA THR A 442 -31.96 -10.48 11.27
C THR A 442 -32.09 -8.99 10.95
N ALA A 443 -32.84 -8.64 9.90
CA ALA A 443 -33.08 -7.23 9.56
C ALA A 443 -33.87 -6.48 10.65
N GLU A 444 -34.61 -7.20 11.49
CA GLU A 444 -35.29 -6.67 12.66
C GLU A 444 -34.33 -6.37 13.80
N GLN A 445 -33.25 -7.14 13.95
CA GLN A 445 -32.22 -6.95 14.96
C GLN A 445 -31.24 -5.88 14.55
N PHE A 446 -30.71 -5.97 13.32
CA PHE A 446 -29.74 -5.00 12.83
C PHE A 446 -29.91 -4.73 11.33
N SER A 447 -30.27 -3.52 11.01
CA SER A 447 -30.32 -3.02 9.61
C SER A 447 -30.11 -1.52 9.56
N ALA A 448 -29.54 -1.03 8.47
CA ALA A 448 -29.28 0.38 8.31
C ALA A 448 -29.47 0.85 6.87
N ARG A 449 -29.85 2.10 6.76
CA ARG A 449 -29.92 2.86 5.51
C ARG A 449 -29.46 4.28 5.75
N TYR A 450 -28.95 4.91 4.72
CA TYR A 450 -28.58 6.32 4.81
C TYR A 450 -29.21 7.12 3.67
N LYS A 451 -29.26 8.41 3.86
CA LYS A 451 -29.69 9.39 2.87
C LYS A 451 -28.60 10.45 2.77
N ILE A 452 -28.37 10.99 1.60
CA ILE A 452 -27.30 11.94 1.35
C ILE A 452 -27.77 13.02 0.39
N LEU A 453 -27.40 14.27 0.67
CA LEU A 453 -27.64 15.41 -0.19
C LEU A 453 -26.54 16.45 -0.04
N ARG A 454 -26.42 17.30 -1.02
CA ARG A 454 -25.59 18.48 -0.99
C ARG A 454 -26.45 19.69 -0.65
N ASP A 455 -25.94 20.53 0.24
CA ASP A 455 -26.54 21.80 0.62
C ASP A 455 -25.47 22.90 0.43
N ALA A 456 -25.52 23.56 -0.73
CA ALA A 456 -24.48 24.49 -1.19
C ALA A 456 -23.07 23.86 -1.19
N ASP A 457 -22.23 24.25 -0.24
CA ASP A 457 -20.86 23.71 -0.05
C ASP A 457 -20.75 22.70 1.10
N LYS A 458 -21.90 22.36 1.73
CA LYS A 458 -21.98 21.39 2.81
C LYS A 458 -22.50 20.04 2.30
N LEU A 459 -22.13 19.00 3.00
CA LEU A 459 -22.66 17.66 2.79
C LEU A 459 -23.50 17.25 3.98
N ARG A 460 -24.76 16.88 3.74
CA ARG A 460 -25.62 16.34 4.77
C ARG A 460 -25.85 14.84 4.58
N ILE A 461 -25.73 14.10 5.65
CA ILE A 461 -25.98 12.65 5.69
C ILE A 461 -26.90 12.35 6.85
N ALA A 462 -27.99 11.61 6.58
CA ALA A 462 -28.81 11.05 7.64
C ALA A 462 -28.70 9.52 7.60
N VAL A 463 -28.42 8.90 8.74
CA VAL A 463 -28.33 7.46 8.90
C VAL A 463 -29.49 6.99 9.78
N PHE A 464 -30.20 5.96 9.31
CA PHE A 464 -31.34 5.36 9.98
C PHE A 464 -30.95 3.94 10.33
N VAL A 465 -30.82 3.64 11.61
CA VAL A 465 -30.40 2.34 12.11
C VAL A 465 -31.55 1.71 12.86
N ARG A 466 -31.85 0.46 12.52
CA ARG A 466 -32.63 -0.43 13.35
C ARG A 466 -31.67 -1.30 14.13
N ASP A 467 -31.87 -1.37 15.42
CA ASP A 467 -30.97 -2.01 16.34
C ASP A 467 -31.79 -2.40 17.60
N ASP A 468 -31.72 -3.66 17.98
CA ASP A 468 -32.46 -4.18 19.12
C ASP A 468 -31.78 -3.86 20.46
N LYS A 469 -30.51 -3.40 20.43
CA LYS A 469 -29.76 -3.08 21.65
C LYS A 469 -28.78 -1.92 21.46
N PHE A 470 -29.28 -0.72 21.30
CA PHE A 470 -28.44 0.46 21.10
C PHE A 470 -27.55 0.78 22.30
N LEU A 471 -26.22 0.62 22.12
CA LEU A 471 -25.19 0.82 23.13
C LEU A 471 -24.59 2.23 23.04
N GLU A 472 -24.98 3.11 23.95
CA GLU A 472 -24.47 4.48 24.08
C GLU A 472 -23.18 4.53 24.90
N ALA A 473 -22.26 5.43 24.56
CA ALA A 473 -20.99 5.61 25.27
C ALA A 473 -21.16 6.16 26.70
N ASP A 474 -20.38 5.65 27.64
CA ASP A 474 -20.31 6.13 29.02
C ASP A 474 -19.32 7.30 29.18
N GLY A 475 -19.44 8.33 28.35
CA GLY A 475 -18.60 9.53 28.38
C GLY A 475 -18.15 10.00 26.99
N ASP A 476 -17.43 11.11 26.97
CA ASP A 476 -17.06 11.83 25.75
C ASP A 476 -15.67 11.46 25.21
N SER A 477 -14.94 10.54 25.87
CA SER A 477 -13.60 10.17 25.42
C SER A 477 -13.64 9.28 24.17
N ALA A 478 -12.56 9.31 23.38
CA ALA A 478 -12.40 8.42 22.24
C ALA A 478 -12.43 6.93 22.66
N ASP A 479 -11.91 6.60 23.84
CA ASP A 479 -11.93 5.24 24.38
C ASP A 479 -13.35 4.80 24.73
N ALA A 480 -14.20 5.71 25.22
CA ALA A 480 -15.62 5.44 25.48
C ALA A 480 -16.36 5.15 24.17
N GLY A 481 -16.08 5.89 23.10
CA GLY A 481 -16.65 5.68 21.78
C GLY A 481 -16.10 4.46 21.02
N ALA A 482 -15.01 3.85 21.51
CA ALA A 482 -14.37 2.74 20.79
C ALA A 482 -15.18 1.44 20.83
N ARG A 483 -16.04 1.26 21.86
CA ARG A 483 -16.80 0.02 22.13
C ARG A 483 -18.29 0.27 22.27
N THR A 484 -18.82 1.11 21.43
CA THR A 484 -20.23 1.48 21.37
C THR A 484 -20.71 1.44 19.96
N ASP A 485 -22.02 1.43 19.77
CA ASP A 485 -22.59 1.59 18.48
C ASP A 485 -22.15 2.91 17.87
N ALA A 486 -21.70 2.84 16.63
CA ALA A 486 -21.13 3.98 15.97
C ALA A 486 -21.44 3.98 14.48
N VAL A 487 -21.34 5.16 13.90
CA VAL A 487 -21.33 5.33 12.45
C VAL A 487 -19.96 5.81 12.03
N GLU A 488 -19.37 5.17 11.02
CA GLU A 488 -18.12 5.65 10.42
C GLU A 488 -18.43 6.22 9.02
N ILE A 489 -17.90 7.41 8.77
CA ILE A 489 -17.98 8.06 7.46
C ILE A 489 -16.58 8.23 6.92
N ILE A 490 -16.37 7.78 5.69
CA ILE A 490 -15.07 7.79 5.04
C ILE A 490 -15.21 8.50 3.69
N PHE A 491 -14.34 9.46 3.42
CA PHE A 491 -14.29 10.17 2.15
C PHE A 491 -12.97 9.88 1.45
N ASP A 492 -13.03 9.28 0.26
CA ASP A 492 -11.96 9.28 -0.75
C ASP A 492 -12.19 10.53 -1.61
N THR A 493 -11.55 11.63 -1.19
CA THR A 493 -11.94 12.96 -1.67
C THR A 493 -11.54 13.20 -3.12
N LEU A 494 -10.46 12.63 -3.60
CA LEU A 494 -10.04 12.73 -5.01
C LEU A 494 -10.53 11.59 -5.89
N ALA A 495 -11.26 10.63 -5.31
CA ALA A 495 -11.73 9.41 -5.98
C ALA A 495 -10.58 8.70 -6.73
N ASP A 496 -9.39 8.70 -6.12
CA ASP A 496 -8.17 8.20 -6.74
C ASP A 496 -7.72 6.85 -6.20
N ALA A 497 -8.53 6.24 -5.34
CA ALA A 497 -8.30 4.93 -4.76
C ALA A 497 -7.89 3.92 -5.84
N ALA A 498 -6.88 3.15 -5.50
CA ALA A 498 -6.27 2.24 -6.44
C ALA A 498 -7.22 1.11 -6.86
N ASP A 499 -7.21 0.80 -8.15
CA ASP A 499 -8.00 -0.28 -8.77
C ASP A 499 -7.57 -1.71 -8.34
N THR A 500 -6.54 -1.84 -7.51
CA THR A 500 -6.01 -3.15 -7.16
C THR A 500 -6.47 -3.59 -5.77
N PRO A 501 -6.94 -4.83 -5.61
CA PRO A 501 -7.34 -5.37 -4.29
C PRO A 501 -6.23 -5.36 -3.24
N GLU A 502 -4.99 -5.13 -3.67
CA GLU A 502 -3.80 -5.08 -2.83
C GLU A 502 -3.55 -3.67 -2.26
N GLU A 503 -4.08 -2.64 -2.88
CA GLU A 503 -4.05 -1.25 -2.41
C GLU A 503 -5.23 -1.00 -1.46
N ARG A 504 -5.15 -1.61 -0.27
CA ARG A 504 -6.19 -1.55 0.76
C ARG A 504 -5.83 -0.50 1.80
N ARG A 505 -5.92 0.81 1.43
CA ARG A 505 -5.63 1.89 2.36
C ARG A 505 -6.33 3.15 1.95
N LEU A 506 -6.65 3.93 2.97
CA LEU A 506 -6.96 5.32 2.80
C LEU A 506 -5.73 6.03 2.20
N GLY A 507 -5.97 6.88 1.23
CA GLY A 507 -4.95 7.68 0.55
C GLY A 507 -4.51 8.89 1.39
N ALA A 508 -3.64 9.70 0.79
CA ALA A 508 -3.14 10.90 1.44
C ALA A 508 -4.16 12.06 1.46
N ASP A 509 -5.30 11.89 0.83
CA ASP A 509 -6.40 12.86 0.73
C ASP A 509 -7.69 12.40 1.41
N ASP A 510 -7.65 11.24 2.10
CA ASP A 510 -8.84 10.60 2.64
C ASP A 510 -9.15 11.04 4.07
N TRP A 511 -10.41 11.17 4.37
CA TRP A 511 -10.92 11.40 5.70
C TRP A 511 -11.62 10.18 6.25
N HIS A 512 -11.48 9.94 7.55
CA HIS A 512 -12.21 8.91 8.27
C HIS A 512 -12.70 9.45 9.59
N PHE A 513 -14.02 9.49 9.76
CA PHE A 513 -14.70 9.95 10.96
C PHE A 513 -15.40 8.77 11.64
N LYS A 514 -15.32 8.69 12.96
CA LYS A 514 -16.14 7.82 13.80
C LYS A 514 -17.07 8.67 14.64
N ILE A 515 -18.34 8.32 14.62
CA ILE A 515 -19.42 9.09 15.23
C ILE A 515 -20.20 8.21 16.19
N TRP A 516 -20.40 8.66 17.42
CA TRP A 516 -21.15 7.94 18.43
C TRP A 516 -21.99 8.86 19.30
N LYS A 517 -22.93 8.27 20.04
CA LYS A 517 -23.79 8.94 21.00
C LYS A 517 -23.28 8.71 22.43
N THR A 518 -23.19 9.79 23.20
CA THR A 518 -22.93 9.71 24.65
C THR A 518 -24.27 9.66 25.40
N LYS A 519 -24.34 8.87 26.47
CA LYS A 519 -25.52 8.81 27.35
C LYS A 519 -25.94 10.20 27.84
N GLY A 520 -27.23 10.49 27.71
CA GLY A 520 -27.79 11.75 28.18
C GLY A 520 -27.59 12.95 27.25
N SER A 521 -26.95 12.78 26.07
CA SER A 521 -26.79 13.82 25.06
C SER A 521 -27.38 13.35 23.73
N ASP A 522 -28.09 14.22 23.03
CA ASP A 522 -28.50 13.98 21.65
C ASP A 522 -27.50 14.56 20.63
N GLU A 523 -26.47 15.26 21.09
CA GLU A 523 -25.36 15.73 20.27
C GLU A 523 -24.43 14.56 19.90
N ALA A 524 -24.08 14.44 18.63
CA ALA A 524 -23.15 13.44 18.17
C ALA A 524 -21.69 13.82 18.52
N LYS A 525 -20.93 12.87 19.04
CA LYS A 525 -19.47 13.01 19.14
C LYS A 525 -18.83 12.55 17.85
N VAL A 526 -18.08 13.42 17.22
CA VAL A 526 -17.41 13.16 15.94
C VAL A 526 -15.91 13.17 16.13
N TYR A 527 -15.25 12.06 15.80
CA TYR A 527 -13.83 11.89 16.02
C TYR A 527 -13.11 11.54 14.70
N ARG A 528 -12.00 12.21 14.44
CA ARG A 528 -11.19 12.02 13.22
C ARG A 528 -10.20 10.87 13.43
N LEU A 529 -10.44 9.75 12.76
CA LEU A 529 -9.52 8.60 12.73
C LEU A 529 -8.43 8.76 11.67
N SER A 530 -8.75 9.41 10.54
CA SER A 530 -7.80 9.79 9.50
C SER A 530 -8.12 11.18 9.00
N VAL A 531 -7.08 11.91 8.60
CA VAL A 531 -7.17 13.22 7.96
C VAL A 531 -6.22 13.23 6.76
N PRO A 532 -6.49 14.03 5.73
CA PRO A 532 -5.57 14.22 4.61
C PRO A 532 -4.18 14.61 5.04
N ASP A 533 -3.17 14.21 4.26
CA ASP A 533 -1.80 14.64 4.48
C ASP A 533 -1.75 16.17 4.52
N VAL A 534 -1.09 16.71 5.53
CA VAL A 534 -0.94 18.15 5.77
C VAL A 534 -0.36 18.88 4.55
N GLN A 535 0.39 18.18 3.70
CA GLN A 535 0.89 18.74 2.44
C GLN A 535 -0.21 19.05 1.43
N LEU A 536 -1.28 18.25 1.38
CA LEU A 536 -2.43 18.49 0.51
C LEU A 536 -3.35 19.59 1.05
N THR A 537 -3.41 19.72 2.35
CA THR A 537 -4.25 20.72 3.02
C THR A 537 -3.54 22.05 3.26
N LEU A 538 -2.25 22.19 2.90
CA LEU A 538 -1.44 23.43 3.00
C LEU A 538 -1.46 24.09 4.38
N GLY A 539 -1.63 23.34 5.43
CA GLY A 539 -1.70 23.89 6.78
C GLY A 539 -2.91 24.79 7.05
N ILE A 540 -3.86 24.89 6.12
CA ILE A 540 -5.03 25.78 6.22
C ILE A 540 -5.94 25.37 7.36
N LEU A 541 -5.94 24.09 7.73
CA LEU A 541 -6.97 23.55 8.60
C LEU A 541 -6.55 23.25 10.02
N GLY A 542 -5.28 23.10 10.30
CA GLY A 542 -4.88 22.60 11.62
C GLY A 542 -5.59 21.31 12.04
N ALA A 543 -6.25 20.61 11.09
CA ALA A 543 -6.93 19.36 11.34
C ALA A 543 -5.92 18.33 11.86
N LYS A 544 -6.26 17.71 12.99
CA LYS A 544 -5.39 16.74 13.65
C LYS A 544 -6.07 15.37 13.63
N VAL A 545 -5.33 14.34 13.31
CA VAL A 545 -5.76 12.96 13.50
C VAL A 545 -5.94 12.70 15.01
N HIS A 546 -6.84 11.81 15.35
CA HIS A 546 -7.17 11.47 16.74
C HIS A 546 -7.62 12.69 17.57
N THR A 547 -8.47 13.53 16.98
CA THR A 547 -9.10 14.68 17.64
C THR A 547 -10.59 14.73 17.32
N PHE A 548 -11.35 15.42 18.17
CA PHE A 548 -12.74 15.73 17.85
C PHE A 548 -12.82 16.72 16.68
N ALA A 549 -13.83 16.53 15.84
CA ALA A 549 -14.10 17.40 14.72
C ALA A 549 -14.94 18.60 15.18
N ASP A 550 -14.54 19.77 14.74
CA ASP A 550 -15.25 21.05 14.96
C ASP A 550 -15.92 21.57 13.68
N ASP A 551 -15.64 20.94 12.55
CA ASP A 551 -16.19 21.19 11.23
C ASP A 551 -17.22 20.13 10.78
N VAL A 552 -17.67 19.30 11.72
CA VAL A 552 -18.76 18.35 11.54
C VAL A 552 -19.69 18.45 12.73
N VAL A 553 -20.95 18.71 12.44
CA VAL A 553 -22.02 18.76 13.45
C VAL A 553 -22.95 17.56 13.25
N GLY A 554 -23.40 16.96 14.36
CA GLY A 554 -24.32 15.84 14.29
C GLY A 554 -25.29 15.80 15.46
N ALA A 555 -26.46 15.21 15.23
CA ALA A 555 -27.47 14.98 16.25
C ALA A 555 -28.08 13.57 16.11
N TYR A 556 -28.33 12.97 17.25
CA TYR A 556 -29.06 11.71 17.37
C TYR A 556 -30.51 11.94 17.74
N ARG A 557 -31.36 11.07 17.23
CA ARG A 557 -32.73 10.90 17.69
C ARG A 557 -33.02 9.43 17.90
N LYS A 558 -33.36 9.06 19.12
CA LYS A 558 -33.79 7.70 19.45
C LYS A 558 -35.16 7.42 18.81
N THR A 559 -35.33 6.24 18.25
CA THR A 559 -36.57 5.77 17.63
C THR A 559 -37.03 4.48 18.31
N ASP A 560 -38.22 4.05 18.00
CA ASP A 560 -38.70 2.75 18.44
C ASP A 560 -37.95 1.64 17.68
N GLY A 561 -37.03 0.94 18.37
CA GLY A 561 -36.17 -0.11 17.81
C GLY A 561 -34.95 0.40 17.04
N GLY A 562 -34.28 1.45 17.55
CA GLY A 562 -33.01 1.94 17.02
C GLY A 562 -32.82 3.45 17.14
N TYR A 563 -32.13 4.05 16.13
CA TYR A 563 -31.82 5.47 16.16
C TYR A 563 -31.73 6.10 14.75
N MET A 564 -31.80 7.41 14.74
CA MET A 564 -31.48 8.23 13.58
C MET A 564 -30.31 9.14 13.94
N LEU A 565 -29.37 9.30 13.03
CA LEU A 565 -28.25 10.23 13.12
C LEU A 565 -28.30 11.19 11.94
N GLU A 566 -28.27 12.48 12.18
CA GLU A 566 -28.11 13.53 11.18
C GLU A 566 -26.73 14.16 11.33
N LEU A 567 -26.01 14.34 10.21
CA LEU A 567 -24.68 14.89 10.12
C LEU A 567 -24.62 16.01 9.09
N GLU A 568 -23.90 17.07 9.40
CA GLU A 568 -23.50 18.11 8.47
C GLU A 568 -21.99 18.25 8.48
N PHE A 569 -21.40 18.09 7.30
CA PHE A 569 -19.96 18.26 7.07
C PHE A 569 -19.73 19.61 6.39
N GLU A 570 -18.96 20.48 7.01
CA GLU A 570 -18.50 21.72 6.39
C GLU A 570 -17.51 21.40 5.25
N ALA A 571 -17.36 22.36 4.32
CA ALA A 571 -16.43 22.19 3.20
C ALA A 571 -15.00 21.83 3.64
N THR A 572 -14.59 22.26 4.82
CA THR A 572 -13.28 21.98 5.42
C THR A 572 -13.08 20.53 5.77
N ALA A 573 -14.15 19.81 6.14
CA ALA A 573 -14.13 18.38 6.47
C ALA A 573 -14.02 17.46 5.23
N MET A 574 -13.92 18.04 4.03
CA MET A 574 -13.86 17.28 2.78
C MET A 574 -12.72 17.73 1.86
N LEU A 575 -11.85 18.64 2.32
CA LEU A 575 -10.70 19.06 1.54
C LEU A 575 -9.76 17.87 1.26
N PRO A 576 -9.07 17.87 0.12
CA PRO A 576 -8.98 18.94 -0.90
C PRO A 576 -10.17 19.05 -1.86
N GLN A 577 -11.18 18.17 -1.76
CA GLN A 577 -12.34 18.23 -2.65
C GLN A 577 -13.22 19.45 -2.33
N LYS A 578 -13.72 20.09 -3.39
CA LYS A 578 -14.74 21.12 -3.30
C LYS A 578 -16.05 20.55 -3.81
N LEU A 579 -17.11 20.67 -3.00
CA LEU A 579 -18.44 20.29 -3.41
C LEU A 579 -18.97 21.26 -4.45
N ALA A 580 -18.81 20.91 -5.70
CA ALA A 580 -19.33 21.66 -6.85
C ALA A 580 -20.13 20.71 -7.75
N ALA A 581 -20.89 21.27 -8.66
CA ALA A 581 -21.54 20.45 -9.68
C ALA A 581 -20.49 19.63 -10.46
N ASN A 582 -20.76 18.35 -10.65
CA ASN A 582 -19.88 17.34 -11.24
C ASN A 582 -18.64 16.97 -10.39
N ALA A 583 -18.51 17.42 -9.15
CA ALA A 583 -17.52 16.85 -8.25
C ALA A 583 -17.76 15.34 -8.08
N VAL A 584 -16.69 14.59 -7.87
CA VAL A 584 -16.75 13.13 -7.67
C VAL A 584 -15.92 12.79 -6.43
N MET A 585 -16.49 12.03 -5.51
CA MET A 585 -15.86 11.62 -4.27
C MET A 585 -16.29 10.19 -3.91
N GLY A 586 -15.39 9.35 -3.43
CA GLY A 586 -15.74 8.06 -2.84
C GLY A 586 -16.37 8.27 -1.45
N ILE A 587 -17.46 7.57 -1.14
CA ILE A 587 -18.11 7.69 0.17
C ILE A 587 -18.34 6.31 0.77
N GLY A 588 -17.63 6.02 1.85
CA GLY A 588 -17.84 4.86 2.72
C GLY A 588 -18.76 5.21 3.88
N VAL A 589 -19.77 4.40 4.11
CA VAL A 589 -20.63 4.46 5.30
C VAL A 589 -20.60 3.11 5.97
N ILE A 590 -20.25 3.09 7.26
CA ILE A 590 -20.21 1.89 8.08
C ILE A 590 -21.06 2.16 9.33
N VAL A 591 -21.81 1.17 9.76
CA VAL A 591 -22.54 1.19 11.04
C VAL A 591 -22.02 0.02 11.86
N ASP A 592 -21.48 0.31 13.01
CA ASP A 592 -20.98 -0.66 13.99
C ASP A 592 -22.10 -0.98 14.99
N ASP A 593 -22.25 -2.25 15.30
CA ASP A 593 -23.21 -2.81 16.25
C ASP A 593 -22.45 -3.55 17.35
N PHE A 594 -22.58 -3.08 18.60
CA PHE A 594 -21.98 -3.64 19.79
C PHE A 594 -23.05 -4.04 20.77
N ASP A 595 -23.28 -5.31 20.92
CA ASP A 595 -24.19 -5.86 21.95
C ASP A 595 -23.56 -6.00 23.33
N ASP A 596 -22.23 -6.01 23.38
CA ASP A 596 -21.46 -6.26 24.60
C ASP A 596 -20.37 -5.16 24.76
N PRO A 597 -20.48 -4.30 25.80
CA PRO A 597 -19.50 -3.22 26.01
C PRO A 597 -18.08 -3.75 26.31
N ASP A 598 -17.96 -5.01 26.70
CA ASP A 598 -16.68 -5.66 26.98
C ASP A 598 -16.10 -6.34 25.73
N SER A 599 -16.84 -6.35 24.61
CA SER A 599 -16.35 -6.91 23.35
C SER A 599 -15.18 -6.08 22.80
N PRO A 600 -14.10 -6.71 22.33
CA PRO A 600 -12.96 -6.00 21.71
C PRO A 600 -13.28 -5.50 20.30
N GLU A 601 -14.33 -5.98 19.66
CA GLU A 601 -14.76 -5.63 18.30
C GLU A 601 -16.29 -5.58 18.21
N ALA A 602 -16.80 -4.82 17.25
CA ALA A 602 -18.24 -4.81 16.95
C ALA A 602 -18.74 -6.22 16.63
N ASP A 603 -19.90 -6.58 17.15
CA ASP A 603 -20.54 -7.87 16.89
C ASP A 603 -20.94 -7.98 15.42
N ALA A 604 -21.47 -6.91 14.85
CA ALA A 604 -21.77 -6.79 13.43
C ALA A 604 -21.41 -5.41 12.87
N ARG A 605 -21.22 -5.33 11.57
CA ARG A 605 -20.98 -4.08 10.82
C ARG A 605 -21.75 -4.09 9.52
N LEU A 606 -22.48 -3.04 9.22
CA LEU A 606 -23.15 -2.83 7.93
C LEU A 606 -22.41 -1.76 7.12
N THR A 607 -22.30 -1.95 5.81
CA THR A 607 -21.59 -0.98 4.96
C THR A 607 -22.12 -0.93 3.54
N ASN A 608 -21.93 0.21 2.88
CA ASN A 608 -22.11 0.38 1.45
C ASN A 608 -20.87 -0.03 0.63
N SER A 609 -19.76 -0.39 1.27
CA SER A 609 -18.57 -0.90 0.58
C SER A 609 -18.82 -2.29 -0.01
N ALA A 610 -18.25 -2.58 -1.18
CA ALA A 610 -18.24 -3.93 -1.75
C ALA A 610 -17.05 -4.79 -1.26
N ALA A 611 -16.17 -4.24 -0.42
CA ALA A 611 -15.01 -4.94 0.12
C ALA A 611 -15.43 -6.20 0.90
N LYS A 612 -14.64 -7.26 0.76
CA LYS A 612 -14.86 -8.53 1.50
C LYS A 612 -14.17 -8.58 2.86
N ALA A 613 -13.22 -7.70 3.11
CA ALA A 613 -12.49 -7.57 4.36
C ALA A 613 -11.88 -6.17 4.45
N LYS A 614 -11.58 -5.68 5.65
CA LYS A 614 -11.00 -4.35 5.90
C LYS A 614 -11.77 -3.24 5.18
N ILE A 615 -13.08 -3.24 5.40
CA ILE A 615 -14.02 -2.33 4.73
C ILE A 615 -13.65 -0.87 4.94
N GLU A 616 -13.17 -0.51 6.13
CA GLU A 616 -12.74 0.81 6.53
C GLU A 616 -11.48 1.32 5.80
N SER A 617 -10.72 0.42 5.20
CA SER A 617 -9.45 0.75 4.54
C SER A 617 -9.38 0.30 3.09
N THR A 618 -10.52 0.15 2.41
CA THR A 618 -10.59 -0.25 1.01
C THR A 618 -11.45 0.74 0.21
N PRO A 619 -10.97 1.99 0.03
CA PRO A 619 -11.75 3.05 -0.61
C PRO A 619 -12.08 2.75 -2.08
N SER A 620 -11.29 1.92 -2.77
CA SER A 620 -11.60 1.46 -4.13
C SER A 620 -12.94 0.71 -4.25
N GLU A 621 -13.49 0.25 -3.15
CA GLU A 621 -14.76 -0.47 -3.08
C GLU A 621 -15.93 0.41 -2.60
N PHE A 622 -15.69 1.69 -2.32
CA PHE A 622 -16.75 2.63 -2.00
C PHE A 622 -17.52 3.03 -3.26
N PRO A 623 -18.80 3.34 -3.15
CA PRO A 623 -19.52 3.98 -4.24
C PRO A 623 -19.03 5.41 -4.44
N LEU A 624 -18.95 5.84 -5.70
CA LEU A 624 -18.58 7.20 -6.06
C LEU A 624 -19.84 8.09 -6.07
N ALA A 625 -19.87 9.10 -5.23
CA ALA A 625 -20.86 10.15 -5.27
C ALA A 625 -20.51 11.14 -6.39
N VAL A 626 -21.43 11.37 -7.31
CA VAL A 626 -21.35 12.39 -8.35
C VAL A 626 -22.34 13.50 -7.98
N PHE A 627 -21.85 14.71 -7.75
CA PHE A 627 -22.68 15.81 -7.27
C PHE A 627 -23.38 16.57 -8.40
N GLU A 628 -24.67 16.84 -8.21
CA GLU A 628 -25.50 17.65 -9.13
C GLU A 628 -25.12 19.14 -9.10
#